data_9b1d8d7cb14160663d64e8c92e46e049
#
_entry.id   9b1d8d7cb14160663d64e8c92e46e049
#
_cell.length_a   1.000
_cell.length_b   1.000
_cell.length_c   1.000
_cell.angle_alpha   90.00
_cell.angle_beta   90.00
_cell.angle_gamma   90.00
#
_symmetry.space_group_name_H-M   'P 1'
#
loop_
_entity.id
_entity.type
_entity.pdbx_description
1 polymer ?
#
loop_
_entity_poly.entity_id
_entity_poly.type
_entity_poly.pdbx_seq_one_letter_code
_entity_poly.pdbx_strand_id
1 'polypeptide(L)'
;MCIRDSSTIEGKEGTVYYQIIQNRVIRQLKTDYRIFTNEWNEAGSCIIVGSSERSNLLLSLQERMEWDLKRMDMIIRQLDNRKAGYTADDIVASFQSNTEGQSLFNFMQGIIARLKQMGKIRTAENYSCTLKSFMQFRQDRDILLSEIDSDLMQLYEAYLHGKGAVRNTSSFYMRILRAVYNRALEKELVEPVSYTHLRAHETGAYL
;
A
#
# COMPACT_ATOMS: atom_id res chain seq x y z
N MET A 1 -6.29 -17.86 -3.12
CA MET A 1 -6.26 -17.05 -4.36
C MET A 1 -6.53 -17.94 -5.56
N CYS A 2 -7.17 -17.47 -6.59
CA CYS A 2 -7.28 -18.20 -7.85
C CYS A 2 -7.10 -17.20 -9.00
N ILE A 3 -6.51 -17.69 -10.10
CA ILE A 3 -6.62 -17.02 -11.38
C ILE A 3 -7.86 -17.58 -12.05
N ARG A 4 -8.76 -16.71 -12.45
CA ARG A 4 -9.75 -17.08 -13.47
C ARG A 4 -9.35 -16.42 -14.77
N ASP A 5 -9.00 -17.26 -15.71
CA ASP A 5 -8.92 -16.84 -17.09
C ASP A 5 -10.37 -16.69 -17.62
N SER A 6 -10.73 -15.50 -18.01
CA SER A 6 -11.98 -15.25 -18.71
C SER A 6 -11.86 -15.56 -20.20
N SER A 7 -10.68 -15.96 -20.68
CA SER A 7 -10.45 -16.34 -22.06
C SER A 7 -9.65 -17.63 -22.16
N THR A 8 -10.22 -18.63 -22.80
CA THR A 8 -9.57 -19.86 -23.26
C THR A 8 -8.55 -19.63 -24.40
N ILE A 9 -8.13 -18.39 -24.64
CA ILE A 9 -7.20 -18.03 -25.70
C ILE A 9 -5.78 -18.17 -25.16
N GLU A 10 -5.04 -19.11 -25.70
CA GLU A 10 -3.62 -19.32 -25.41
C GLU A 10 -2.82 -18.03 -25.69
N GLY A 11 -1.98 -17.61 -24.75
CA GLY A 11 -1.17 -16.40 -24.87
C GLY A 11 -1.84 -15.10 -24.41
N LYS A 12 -3.03 -15.15 -23.81
CA LYS A 12 -3.68 -13.98 -23.21
C LYS A 12 -3.50 -13.94 -21.70
N GLU A 13 -3.31 -12.74 -21.16
CA GLU A 13 -3.22 -12.55 -19.73
C GLU A 13 -4.57 -12.78 -19.04
N GLY A 14 -4.56 -13.58 -17.97
CA GLY A 14 -5.69 -13.76 -17.07
C GLY A 14 -5.71 -12.73 -15.96
N THR A 15 -6.87 -12.49 -15.36
CA THR A 15 -7.03 -11.60 -14.22
C THR A 15 -6.91 -12.41 -12.92
N VAL A 16 -6.17 -11.88 -11.95
CA VAL A 16 -6.08 -12.46 -10.61
C VAL A 16 -7.29 -12.06 -9.77
N TYR A 17 -7.83 -13.01 -9.01
CA TYR A 17 -8.93 -12.79 -8.06
C TYR A 17 -8.52 -13.27 -6.67
N TYR A 18 -8.91 -12.51 -5.66
CA TYR A 18 -8.89 -13.00 -4.29
C TYR A 18 -10.20 -13.71 -3.97
N GLN A 19 -10.12 -14.85 -3.32
CA GLN A 19 -11.30 -15.61 -2.88
C GLN A 19 -11.35 -15.57 -1.34
N ILE A 20 -12.43 -15.03 -0.83
CA ILE A 20 -12.72 -14.92 0.60
C ILE A 20 -13.79 -15.96 0.92
N ILE A 21 -13.52 -16.81 1.89
CA ILE A 21 -14.45 -17.88 2.32
C ILE A 21 -14.72 -17.66 3.80
N GLN A 22 -15.98 -17.42 4.16
CA GLN A 22 -16.43 -17.28 5.54
C GLN A 22 -17.80 -17.92 5.71
N ASN A 23 -17.97 -18.75 6.73
CA ASN A 23 -19.24 -19.43 7.02
C ASN A 23 -19.86 -20.11 5.77
N ARG A 24 -19.04 -20.77 4.95
CA ARG A 24 -19.42 -21.41 3.66
C ARG A 24 -19.90 -20.44 2.56
N VAL A 25 -19.82 -19.13 2.80
CA VAL A 25 -20.10 -18.11 1.79
C VAL A 25 -18.79 -17.77 1.10
N ILE A 26 -18.78 -17.82 -0.23
CA ILE A 26 -17.63 -17.50 -1.08
C ILE A 26 -17.86 -16.15 -1.72
N ARG A 27 -16.88 -15.25 -1.61
CA ARG A 27 -16.83 -13.98 -2.34
C ARG A 27 -15.55 -13.88 -3.14
N GLN A 28 -15.66 -13.31 -4.32
CA GLN A 28 -14.53 -13.07 -5.20
C GLN A 28 -14.31 -11.57 -5.35
N LEU A 29 -13.07 -11.14 -5.10
CA LEU A 29 -12.63 -9.77 -5.28
C LEU A 29 -11.73 -9.72 -6.51
N LYS A 30 -12.18 -9.01 -7.54
CA LYS A 30 -11.43 -8.79 -8.76
C LYS A 30 -10.30 -7.81 -8.51
N THR A 31 -9.12 -8.13 -9.02
CA THR A 31 -7.96 -7.22 -9.02
C THR A 31 -7.70 -6.68 -10.43
N ASP A 32 -6.80 -5.70 -10.54
CA ASP A 32 -6.26 -5.19 -11.83
C ASP A 32 -5.01 -5.97 -12.25
N TYR A 33 -4.61 -7.00 -11.49
CA TYR A 33 -3.40 -7.77 -11.76
C TYR A 33 -3.65 -8.74 -12.91
N ARG A 34 -2.80 -8.64 -13.94
CA ARG A 34 -2.84 -9.51 -15.10
C ARG A 34 -1.55 -10.26 -15.26
N ILE A 35 -1.63 -11.56 -15.40
CA ILE A 35 -0.50 -12.47 -15.55
C ILE A 35 -0.85 -13.57 -16.54
N PHE A 36 0.16 -14.15 -17.17
CA PHE A 36 -0.04 -15.33 -18.00
C PHE A 36 -0.19 -16.59 -17.16
N THR A 37 -0.84 -17.61 -17.68
CA THR A 37 -1.07 -18.88 -16.98
C THR A 37 0.24 -19.55 -16.57
N ASN A 38 1.29 -19.46 -17.38
CA ASN A 38 2.61 -20.02 -17.08
C ASN A 38 3.40 -19.23 -16.02
N GLU A 39 2.96 -18.03 -15.68
CA GLU A 39 3.53 -17.19 -14.62
C GLU A 39 2.87 -17.46 -13.24
N TRP A 40 1.94 -18.41 -13.17
CA TRP A 40 1.19 -18.73 -11.96
C TRP A 40 1.38 -20.17 -11.50
N ASN A 41 1.64 -20.34 -10.22
CA ASN A 41 1.64 -21.64 -9.55
C ASN A 41 0.30 -21.84 -8.81
N GLU A 42 -0.56 -22.71 -9.35
CA GLU A 42 -1.85 -23.00 -8.72
C GLU A 42 -1.69 -23.66 -7.34
N ALA A 43 -0.77 -24.59 -7.20
CA ALA A 43 -0.56 -25.31 -5.95
C ALA A 43 -0.08 -24.39 -4.83
N GLY A 44 0.81 -23.45 -5.14
CA GLY A 44 1.34 -22.47 -4.19
C GLY A 44 0.51 -21.18 -4.12
N SER A 45 -0.46 -20.99 -5.01
CA SER A 45 -1.20 -19.72 -5.16
C SER A 45 -0.29 -18.49 -5.21
N CYS A 46 0.82 -18.59 -5.96
CA CYS A 46 1.85 -17.56 -6.03
C CYS A 46 2.34 -17.34 -7.48
N ILE A 47 2.94 -16.17 -7.71
CA ILE A 47 3.56 -15.82 -8.97
C ILE A 47 4.88 -16.56 -9.12
N ILE A 48 5.14 -17.12 -10.30
CA ILE A 48 6.42 -17.71 -10.68
C ILE A 48 7.27 -16.62 -11.35
N VAL A 49 8.30 -16.17 -10.65
CA VAL A 49 9.23 -15.18 -11.21
C VAL A 49 10.35 -15.90 -11.92
N GLY A 50 10.29 -15.95 -13.25
CA GLY A 50 11.34 -16.49 -14.11
C GLY A 50 12.33 -15.41 -14.57
N SER A 51 13.37 -15.81 -15.32
CA SER A 51 14.35 -14.90 -15.96
C SER A 51 13.79 -14.35 -17.28
N SER A 52 12.68 -13.64 -17.25
CA SER A 52 12.03 -13.04 -18.44
C SER A 52 12.13 -11.51 -18.41
N GLU A 53 11.89 -10.86 -19.53
CA GLU A 53 11.77 -9.38 -19.59
C GLU A 53 10.71 -8.84 -18.63
N ARG A 54 9.75 -9.68 -18.22
CA ARG A 54 8.66 -9.34 -17.28
C ARG A 54 9.01 -9.57 -15.81
N SER A 55 10.21 -10.06 -15.49
CA SER A 55 10.61 -10.40 -14.10
C SER A 55 10.38 -9.24 -13.13
N ASN A 56 10.72 -8.01 -13.52
CA ASN A 56 10.51 -6.82 -12.68
C ASN A 56 9.02 -6.52 -12.47
N LEU A 57 8.18 -6.72 -13.49
CA LEU A 57 6.73 -6.59 -13.37
C LEU A 57 6.18 -7.65 -12.41
N LEU A 58 6.56 -8.91 -12.60
CA LEU A 58 6.09 -10.03 -11.79
C LEU A 58 6.50 -9.87 -10.31
N LEU A 59 7.73 -9.43 -10.03
CA LEU A 59 8.17 -9.11 -8.68
C LEU A 59 7.33 -7.98 -8.06
N SER A 60 7.04 -6.92 -8.81
CA SER A 60 6.21 -5.83 -8.31
C SER A 60 4.76 -6.25 -8.06
N LEU A 61 4.21 -7.14 -8.89
CA LEU A 61 2.88 -7.71 -8.69
C LEU A 61 2.85 -8.64 -7.48
N GLN A 62 3.87 -9.47 -7.29
CA GLN A 62 4.00 -10.34 -6.11
C GLN A 62 4.00 -9.51 -4.83
N GLU A 63 4.80 -8.45 -4.75
CA GLU A 63 4.83 -7.57 -3.58
C GLU A 63 3.48 -6.87 -3.32
N ARG A 64 2.79 -6.46 -4.38
CA ARG A 64 1.45 -5.88 -4.24
C ARG A 64 0.44 -6.90 -3.73
N MET A 65 0.49 -8.14 -4.21
CA MET A 65 -0.37 -9.23 -3.73
C MET A 65 -0.10 -9.57 -2.27
N GLU A 66 1.17 -9.65 -1.87
CA GLU A 66 1.56 -9.88 -0.46
C GLU A 66 1.03 -8.73 0.43
N TRP A 67 1.11 -7.50 -0.06
CA TRP A 67 0.55 -6.34 0.63
C TRP A 67 -0.97 -6.42 0.76
N ASP A 68 -1.69 -6.76 -0.31
CA ASP A 68 -3.14 -6.90 -0.29
C ASP A 68 -3.59 -7.97 0.71
N LEU A 69 -2.86 -9.10 0.78
CA LEU A 69 -3.13 -10.15 1.78
C LEU A 69 -2.92 -9.65 3.20
N LYS A 70 -1.81 -8.93 3.44
CA LYS A 70 -1.54 -8.32 4.75
C LYS A 70 -2.64 -7.34 5.14
N ARG A 71 -3.12 -6.55 4.19
CA ARG A 71 -4.20 -5.59 4.39
C ARG A 71 -5.53 -6.28 4.69
N MET A 72 -5.86 -7.38 3.99
CA MET A 72 -7.02 -8.20 4.33
C MET A 72 -6.95 -8.74 5.75
N ASP A 73 -5.78 -9.25 6.17
CA ASP A 73 -5.58 -9.73 7.53
C ASP A 73 -5.79 -8.63 8.57
N MET A 74 -5.31 -7.42 8.31
CA MET A 74 -5.57 -6.26 9.18
C MET A 74 -7.05 -5.92 9.27
N ILE A 75 -7.78 -5.93 8.15
CA ILE A 75 -9.24 -5.70 8.11
C ILE A 75 -9.97 -6.77 8.93
N ILE A 76 -9.63 -8.03 8.75
CA ILE A 76 -10.23 -9.14 9.49
C ILE A 76 -10.01 -8.96 10.99
N ARG A 77 -8.79 -8.67 11.43
CA ARG A 77 -8.48 -8.40 12.85
C ARG A 77 -9.27 -7.22 13.41
N GLN A 78 -9.47 -6.16 12.62
CA GLN A 78 -10.27 -5.01 13.04
C GLN A 78 -11.76 -5.37 13.20
N LEU A 79 -12.30 -6.19 12.29
CA LEU A 79 -13.67 -6.68 12.35
C LEU A 79 -13.88 -7.64 13.54
N ASP A 80 -12.93 -8.55 13.79
CA ASP A 80 -12.93 -9.45 14.95
C ASP A 80 -12.98 -8.66 16.28
N ASN A 81 -12.23 -7.57 16.38
CA ASN A 81 -12.16 -6.74 17.58
C ASN A 81 -13.47 -5.96 17.86
N ARG A 82 -14.35 -5.79 16.87
CA ARG A 82 -15.63 -5.04 17.03
C ARG A 82 -16.70 -5.81 17.79
N LYS A 83 -16.49 -7.10 18.16
CA LYS A 83 -17.46 -7.97 18.82
C LYS A 83 -18.82 -8.09 18.13
N ALA A 84 -19.05 -7.38 17.04
CA ALA A 84 -20.18 -7.55 16.15
C ALA A 84 -19.81 -8.60 15.12
N GLY A 85 -20.65 -9.60 14.89
CA GLY A 85 -20.43 -10.56 13.82
C GLY A 85 -20.27 -9.81 12.49
N TYR A 86 -19.41 -10.32 11.61
CA TYR A 86 -19.19 -9.77 10.27
C TYR A 86 -19.31 -10.88 9.23
N THR A 87 -19.50 -10.48 7.98
CA THR A 87 -19.69 -11.34 6.83
C THR A 87 -18.54 -11.21 5.83
N ALA A 88 -18.44 -12.12 4.89
CA ALA A 88 -17.50 -12.00 3.78
C ALA A 88 -17.72 -10.71 2.95
N ASP A 89 -18.96 -10.23 2.88
CA ASP A 89 -19.32 -8.98 2.20
C ASP A 89 -18.74 -7.76 2.93
N ASP A 90 -18.71 -7.77 4.27
CA ASP A 90 -18.12 -6.68 5.07
C ASP A 90 -16.61 -6.59 4.86
N ILE A 91 -15.93 -7.75 4.70
CA ILE A 91 -14.49 -7.78 4.36
C ILE A 91 -14.27 -7.17 2.98
N VAL A 92 -15.07 -7.58 1.98
CA VAL A 92 -14.99 -7.06 0.61
C VAL A 92 -15.24 -5.56 0.59
N ALA A 93 -16.30 -5.08 1.24
CA ALA A 93 -16.66 -3.66 1.30
C ALA A 93 -15.55 -2.84 1.98
N SER A 94 -15.01 -3.32 3.12
CA SER A 94 -13.91 -2.65 3.82
C SER A 94 -12.62 -2.64 2.98
N PHE A 95 -12.36 -3.70 2.24
CA PHE A 95 -11.20 -3.75 1.35
C PHE A 95 -11.36 -2.78 0.17
N GLN A 96 -12.54 -2.71 -0.43
CA GLN A 96 -12.84 -1.82 -1.56
C GLN A 96 -12.87 -0.34 -1.15
N SER A 97 -13.51 0.01 -0.04
CA SER A 97 -13.58 1.39 0.45
C SER A 97 -12.20 2.01 0.68
N ASN A 98 -11.24 1.20 1.10
CA ASN A 98 -9.85 1.63 1.26
C ASN A 98 -9.01 1.56 -0.02
N THR A 99 -9.54 1.03 -1.14
CA THR A 99 -8.77 0.81 -2.39
C THR A 99 -8.88 1.98 -3.35
N GLU A 100 -9.88 2.83 -3.23
CA GLU A 100 -10.18 3.93 -4.16
C GLU A 100 -9.19 5.11 -4.09
N GLY A 101 -7.90 4.82 -3.94
CA GLY A 101 -6.82 5.80 -4.05
C GLY A 101 -6.67 6.73 -2.84
N GLN A 102 -7.54 6.64 -1.85
CA GLN A 102 -7.57 7.54 -0.69
C GLN A 102 -6.73 7.06 0.50
N SER A 103 -6.35 5.79 0.55
CA SER A 103 -5.53 5.22 1.63
C SER A 103 -4.05 5.55 1.42
N LEU A 104 -3.40 6.09 2.45
CA LEU A 104 -1.97 6.43 2.42
C LEU A 104 -1.10 5.20 2.15
N PHE A 105 -1.35 4.10 2.87
CA PHE A 105 -0.51 2.91 2.75
C PHE A 105 -0.60 2.31 1.36
N ASN A 106 -1.81 2.19 0.82
CA ASN A 106 -2.04 1.66 -0.51
C ASN A 106 -1.45 2.59 -1.59
N PHE A 107 -1.60 3.90 -1.43
CA PHE A 107 -1.04 4.89 -2.35
C PHE A 107 0.49 4.84 -2.38
N MET A 108 1.14 4.77 -1.19
CA MET A 108 2.60 4.62 -1.09
C MET A 108 3.07 3.32 -1.72
N GLN A 109 2.36 2.22 -1.51
CA GLN A 109 2.70 0.92 -2.09
C GLN A 109 2.63 0.95 -3.63
N GLY A 110 1.64 1.63 -4.19
CA GLY A 110 1.55 1.87 -5.63
C GLY A 110 2.75 2.67 -6.17
N ILE A 111 3.22 3.67 -5.42
CA ILE A 111 4.44 4.43 -5.78
C ILE A 111 5.68 3.52 -5.73
N ILE A 112 5.83 2.69 -4.69
CA ILE A 112 6.94 1.76 -4.53
C ILE A 112 7.00 0.77 -5.69
N ALA A 113 5.87 0.15 -6.03
CA ALA A 113 5.78 -0.78 -7.15
C ALA A 113 6.19 -0.12 -8.47
N ARG A 114 5.70 1.09 -8.75
CA ARG A 114 6.05 1.85 -9.95
C ARG A 114 7.54 2.22 -10.00
N LEU A 115 8.13 2.63 -8.87
CA LEU A 115 9.56 2.93 -8.79
C LEU A 115 10.42 1.70 -9.11
N LYS A 116 10.01 0.51 -8.64
CA LYS A 116 10.69 -0.76 -8.95
C LYS A 116 10.58 -1.10 -10.44
N GLN A 117 9.40 -0.98 -11.04
CA GLN A 117 9.21 -1.18 -12.48
C GLN A 117 10.10 -0.25 -13.31
N MET A 118 10.34 0.98 -12.84
CA MET A 118 11.24 1.94 -13.48
C MET A 118 12.73 1.67 -13.20
N GLY A 119 13.10 0.59 -12.49
CA GLY A 119 14.47 0.28 -12.11
C GLY A 119 15.05 1.19 -11.02
N LYS A 120 14.24 2.08 -10.39
CA LYS A 120 14.68 2.99 -9.33
C LYS A 120 14.66 2.30 -7.95
N ILE A 121 15.38 1.19 -7.85
CA ILE A 121 15.33 0.26 -6.69
C ILE A 121 15.67 0.98 -5.39
N ARG A 122 16.78 1.75 -5.35
CA ARG A 122 17.21 2.47 -4.13
C ARG A 122 16.16 3.45 -3.63
N THR A 123 15.49 4.15 -4.56
CA THR A 123 14.40 5.08 -4.20
C THR A 123 13.20 4.30 -3.66
N ALA A 124 12.84 3.17 -4.28
CA ALA A 124 11.75 2.31 -3.83
C ALA A 124 12.00 1.77 -2.41
N GLU A 125 13.23 1.35 -2.09
CA GLU A 125 13.64 0.93 -0.74
C GLU A 125 13.44 2.06 0.29
N ASN A 126 13.84 3.27 -0.04
CA ASN A 126 13.65 4.44 0.81
C ASN A 126 12.18 4.69 1.14
N TYR A 127 11.30 4.63 0.14
CA TYR A 127 9.85 4.74 0.33
C TYR A 127 9.31 3.57 1.15
N SER A 128 9.81 2.36 0.93
CA SER A 128 9.40 1.16 1.67
C SER A 128 9.79 1.26 3.16
N CYS A 129 11.01 1.73 3.46
CA CYS A 129 11.44 1.96 4.84
C CYS A 129 10.57 3.02 5.54
N THR A 130 10.26 4.12 4.85
CA THR A 130 9.38 5.17 5.38
C THR A 130 7.98 4.63 5.67
N LEU A 131 7.40 3.87 4.73
CA LEU A 131 6.09 3.24 4.90
C LEU A 131 6.08 2.31 6.11
N LYS A 132 7.07 1.41 6.23
CA LYS A 132 7.20 0.49 7.39
C LYS A 132 7.28 1.24 8.71
N SER A 133 8.06 2.31 8.77
CA SER A 133 8.19 3.15 9.97
C SER A 133 6.86 3.83 10.32
N PHE A 134 6.16 4.37 9.33
CA PHE A 134 4.86 5.03 9.54
C PHE A 134 3.77 4.03 9.95
N MET A 135 3.78 2.82 9.39
CA MET A 135 2.89 1.73 9.79
C MET A 135 3.10 1.34 11.26
N GLN A 136 4.36 1.23 11.72
CA GLN A 136 4.66 0.97 13.13
C GLN A 136 4.13 2.08 14.05
N PHE A 137 4.29 3.35 13.66
CA PHE A 137 3.72 4.48 14.37
C PHE A 137 2.20 4.38 14.49
N ARG A 138 1.52 4.01 13.42
CA ARG A 138 0.07 3.86 13.35
C ARG A 138 -0.44 2.52 13.88
N GLN A 139 0.43 1.63 14.36
CA GLN A 139 0.07 0.27 14.79
C GLN A 139 -0.68 -0.51 13.69
N ASP A 140 -0.17 -0.44 12.47
CA ASP A 140 -0.74 -1.01 11.24
C ASP A 140 -2.16 -0.52 10.90
N ARG A 141 -2.62 0.59 11.50
CA ARG A 141 -3.89 1.23 11.13
C ARG A 141 -3.65 2.20 10.00
N ASP A 142 -4.25 1.90 8.86
CA ASP A 142 -4.18 2.78 7.68
C ASP A 142 -4.92 4.09 7.94
N ILE A 143 -4.65 5.09 7.11
CA ILE A 143 -5.22 6.43 7.22
C ILE A 143 -5.59 6.94 5.83
N LEU A 144 -6.64 7.71 5.71
CA LEU A 144 -6.97 8.39 4.47
C LEU A 144 -5.97 9.51 4.18
N LEU A 145 -5.67 9.72 2.91
CA LEU A 145 -4.80 10.83 2.48
C LEU A 145 -5.33 12.19 2.93
N SER A 146 -6.66 12.34 3.01
CA SER A 146 -7.33 13.56 3.49
C SER A 146 -7.18 13.81 5.00
N GLU A 147 -6.84 12.79 5.77
CA GLU A 147 -6.64 12.88 7.23
C GLU A 147 -5.17 13.18 7.60
N ILE A 148 -4.31 13.35 6.60
CA ILE A 148 -2.90 13.71 6.84
C ILE A 148 -2.84 15.22 7.05
N ASP A 149 -2.66 15.61 8.29
CA ASP A 149 -2.52 17.00 8.70
C ASP A 149 -1.15 17.28 9.36
N SER A 150 -0.96 18.54 9.76
CA SER A 150 0.26 18.98 10.42
C SER A 150 0.45 18.32 11.79
N ASP A 151 -0.64 18.10 12.52
CA ASP A 151 -0.59 17.56 13.88
C ASP A 151 -0.17 16.09 13.86
N LEU A 152 -0.72 15.30 12.94
CA LEU A 152 -0.28 13.93 12.71
C LEU A 152 1.20 13.85 12.35
N MET A 153 1.68 14.77 11.51
CA MET A 153 3.08 14.80 11.11
C MET A 153 4.00 15.16 12.29
N GLN A 154 3.60 16.09 13.15
CA GLN A 154 4.33 16.41 14.39
C GLN A 154 4.36 15.22 15.37
N LEU A 155 3.22 14.52 15.53
CA LEU A 155 3.16 13.31 16.36
C LEU A 155 4.08 12.21 15.82
N TYR A 156 4.15 12.05 14.50
CA TYR A 156 5.06 11.08 13.90
C TYR A 156 6.53 11.48 14.10
N GLU A 157 6.86 12.76 13.96
CA GLU A 157 8.21 13.25 14.23
C GLU A 157 8.61 13.01 15.71
N ALA A 158 7.72 13.32 16.65
CA ALA A 158 7.93 13.05 18.08
C ALA A 158 8.11 11.54 18.35
N TYR A 159 7.33 10.68 17.70
CA TYR A 159 7.49 9.23 17.76
C TYR A 159 8.88 8.79 17.28
N LEU A 160 9.35 9.32 16.15
CA LEU A 160 10.68 8.99 15.61
C LEU A 160 11.80 9.39 16.61
N HIS A 161 11.70 10.58 17.19
CA HIS A 161 12.64 11.02 18.22
C HIS A 161 12.59 10.10 19.46
N GLY A 162 11.41 9.72 19.92
CA GLY A 162 11.23 8.78 21.03
C GLY A 162 11.81 7.38 20.75
N LYS A 163 11.91 6.98 19.48
CA LYS A 163 12.58 5.75 19.04
C LYS A 163 14.11 5.91 18.87
N GLY A 164 14.67 7.07 19.17
CA GLY A 164 16.10 7.33 19.02
C GLY A 164 16.54 7.62 17.59
N ALA A 165 15.63 7.94 16.69
CA ALA A 165 16.01 8.34 15.34
C ALA A 165 16.79 9.66 15.36
N VAL A 166 17.93 9.66 14.68
CA VAL A 166 18.71 10.90 14.52
C VAL A 166 17.98 11.89 13.61
N ARG A 167 18.23 13.19 13.79
CA ARG A 167 17.56 14.28 13.08
C ARG A 167 17.52 14.09 11.54
N ASN A 168 18.62 13.61 10.96
CA ASN A 168 18.67 13.36 9.52
C ASN A 168 17.70 12.27 9.08
N THR A 169 17.51 11.22 9.88
CA THR A 169 16.58 10.13 9.59
C THR A 169 15.13 10.60 9.69
N SER A 170 14.77 11.35 10.74
CA SER A 170 13.41 11.89 10.87
C SER A 170 13.10 12.86 9.75
N SER A 171 13.99 13.82 9.47
CA SER A 171 13.84 14.74 8.33
C SER A 171 13.72 14.04 6.97
N PHE A 172 14.43 12.92 6.80
CA PHE A 172 14.35 12.11 5.58
C PHE A 172 12.96 11.47 5.42
N TYR A 173 12.41 10.86 6.47
CA TYR A 173 11.08 10.26 6.44
C TYR A 173 9.99 11.32 6.22
N MET A 174 10.10 12.47 6.88
CA MET A 174 9.18 13.59 6.70
C MET A 174 9.17 14.11 5.26
N ARG A 175 10.34 14.22 4.61
CA ARG A 175 10.44 14.62 3.19
C ARG A 175 9.75 13.62 2.25
N ILE A 176 9.90 12.32 2.50
CA ILE A 176 9.23 11.29 1.69
C ILE A 176 7.71 11.39 1.85
N LEU A 177 7.18 11.50 3.08
CA LEU A 177 5.75 11.63 3.30
C LEU A 177 5.20 12.91 2.64
N ARG A 178 5.91 14.03 2.71
CA ARG A 178 5.55 15.26 2.00
C ARG A 178 5.51 15.05 0.48
N ALA A 179 6.50 14.34 -0.08
CA ALA A 179 6.51 14.03 -1.51
C ALA A 179 5.36 13.11 -1.92
N VAL A 180 4.97 12.17 -1.06
CA VAL A 180 3.78 11.32 -1.27
C VAL A 180 2.50 12.15 -1.28
N TYR A 181 2.33 13.03 -0.30
CA TYR A 181 1.17 13.92 -0.21
C TYR A 181 1.07 14.86 -1.42
N ASN A 182 2.17 15.49 -1.83
CA ASN A 182 2.20 16.34 -3.02
C ASN A 182 1.78 15.56 -4.29
N ARG A 183 2.20 14.30 -4.42
CA ARG A 183 1.74 13.45 -5.52
C ARG A 183 0.26 13.10 -5.44
N ALA A 184 -0.31 13.01 -4.24
CA ALA A 184 -1.74 12.82 -4.07
C ALA A 184 -2.52 14.08 -4.49
N LEU A 185 -1.99 15.27 -4.17
CA LEU A 185 -2.52 16.56 -4.64
C LEU A 185 -2.47 16.67 -6.18
N GLU A 186 -1.33 16.34 -6.80
CA GLU A 186 -1.18 16.34 -8.27
C GLU A 186 -2.17 15.39 -8.96
N LYS A 187 -2.63 14.36 -8.28
CA LYS A 187 -3.63 13.41 -8.78
C LYS A 187 -5.07 13.77 -8.38
N GLU A 188 -5.27 14.91 -7.77
CA GLU A 188 -6.59 15.38 -7.30
C GLU A 188 -7.28 14.40 -6.32
N LEU A 189 -6.48 13.57 -5.61
CA LEU A 189 -7.01 12.63 -4.62
C LEU A 189 -7.31 13.29 -3.27
N VAL A 190 -6.78 14.47 -3.04
CA VAL A 190 -6.99 15.29 -1.84
C VAL A 190 -7.10 16.75 -2.24
N GLU A 191 -7.91 17.49 -1.49
CA GLU A 191 -7.94 18.95 -1.63
C GLU A 191 -6.71 19.58 -0.95
N PRO A 192 -6.18 20.69 -1.48
CA PRO A 192 -5.04 21.36 -0.86
C PRO A 192 -5.44 21.92 0.51
N VAL A 193 -5.02 21.25 1.57
CA VAL A 193 -5.08 21.84 2.92
C VAL A 193 -3.91 22.80 3.07
N SER A 194 -4.14 23.97 3.64
CA SER A 194 -3.13 25.01 3.81
C SER A 194 -1.99 24.54 4.72
N TYR A 195 -0.94 23.98 4.14
CA TYR A 195 0.27 23.52 4.85
C TYR A 195 1.27 24.65 5.11
N THR A 196 0.80 25.83 5.44
CA THR A 196 1.69 26.99 5.72
C THR A 196 2.63 26.74 6.90
N HIS A 197 2.28 25.85 7.82
CA HIS A 197 3.12 25.51 8.99
C HIS A 197 4.27 24.51 8.73
N LEU A 198 4.23 23.73 7.65
CA LEU A 198 5.33 22.80 7.34
C LEU A 198 6.58 23.50 6.77
N ARG A 199 6.49 24.78 6.40
CA ARG A 199 7.64 25.59 5.93
C ARG A 199 8.45 26.23 7.04
N ALA A 200 7.93 26.30 8.26
CA ALA A 200 8.57 27.08 9.34
C ALA A 200 9.83 26.45 9.95
N HIS A 201 10.10 25.18 9.68
CA HIS A 201 11.24 24.47 10.30
C HIS A 201 12.53 24.44 9.43
N GLU A 202 12.50 24.92 8.18
CA GLU A 202 13.69 24.89 7.33
C GLU A 202 14.54 26.18 7.33
N THR A 203 14.07 27.26 7.95
CA THR A 203 14.78 28.56 7.92
C THR A 203 15.51 28.95 9.21
N GLY A 204 15.59 28.06 10.20
CA GLY A 204 16.14 28.37 11.53
C GLY A 204 17.57 27.90 11.80
N ALA A 205 18.39 27.54 10.83
CA ALA A 205 19.71 26.95 11.09
C ALA A 205 20.87 27.52 10.24
N TYR A 206 20.85 28.83 9.90
CA TYR A 206 22.02 29.55 9.44
C TYR A 206 21.99 30.98 10.02
N LEU A 207 22.44 31.10 11.24
CA LEU A 207 23.08 32.27 11.85
C LEU A 207 24.04 31.78 12.91
#